data_4b712bb2b0cf8746951787b734f065b7
#
_entry.id   4b712bb2b0cf8746951787b734f065b7
#
_cell.length_a   1.000
_cell.length_b   1.000
_cell.length_c   1.000
_cell.angle_alpha   90.00
_cell.angle_beta   90.00
_cell.angle_gamma   90.00
#
_symmetry.space_group_name_H-M   'P 1'
#
loop_
_entity.id
_entity.type
_entity.pdbx_description
1 polymer ?
#
loop_
_entity_poly.entity_id
_entity_poly.type
_entity_poly.pdbx_seq_one_letter_code
_entity_poly.pdbx_strand_id
1 'polypeptide(L)'
;MKFQALKKLLLPASALGVAAALIIPAEQAIGYSLIGGSLNFSQRDVRVFNNFPDNASNNNNVADANFPGYQGCFIAFWKGAIEWASELQGGNGNGDPGQNGGLGSGAANFDPFFAGETNNTGGTNDNIVSSISSCSSGVLAYCETPISNGWRIRMCESWTWADGPTTNTGGGMDIQGVFCHEYGHALGLGHSTSGGATMYPSASGNGIPARSIAADDIAGVQAIYGPRAANKPTISSLGIGTTSMTITGTNFTPTGNQVWFTPSAVSSTGGDPKVIVNNLTSNGTSITVNIPAAAGPGNVMVKTSGNGHDDMSNAWPSDLADNGGGGGGCDSPSNYCTTTGNSYSPFGAVMSFNGTASYSANDLVLECYGAIPNQFGIFYYGPNQISAPFGNGLRCVGAGFLGTFRLPVVQANSFGDVSYALDYNQAPMNAGNGTVVDGLEFNFQFWYRDPGTGANFNLSDGLKVTFCP
;
A
#
# COMPACT_ATOMS: atom_id res chain seq x y z
N MET A 1 -33.42 -60.46 -29.49
CA MET A 1 -34.71 -61.14 -29.37
C MET A 1 -34.96 -61.47 -27.87
N LYS A 2 -36.13 -61.10 -27.43
CA LYS A 2 -36.88 -61.37 -26.20
C LYS A 2 -36.85 -60.29 -25.12
N PHE A 3 -37.94 -59.54 -25.10
CA PHE A 3 -38.58 -58.79 -24.03
C PHE A 3 -39.06 -59.72 -22.90
N GLN A 4 -39.04 -59.25 -21.66
CA GLN A 4 -40.01 -59.51 -20.56
C GLN A 4 -39.67 -58.52 -19.44
N ALA A 5 -40.49 -57.71 -18.99
CA ALA A 5 -41.84 -57.54 -18.50
C ALA A 5 -41.79 -56.94 -17.09
N LEU A 6 -42.45 -55.81 -16.97
CA LEU A 6 -42.71 -55.03 -15.75
C LEU A 6 -43.28 -55.85 -14.63
N LYS A 7 -42.87 -55.60 -13.38
CA LYS A 7 -43.70 -55.70 -12.21
C LYS A 7 -43.70 -54.37 -11.43
N LYS A 8 -44.87 -53.75 -11.37
CA LYS A 8 -45.17 -52.63 -10.47
C LYS A 8 -45.17 -53.14 -9.02
N LEU A 9 -44.46 -52.43 -8.16
CA LEU A 9 -44.62 -52.49 -6.73
C LEU A 9 -44.99 -51.12 -6.20
N LEU A 10 -46.16 -51.05 -5.56
CA LEU A 10 -46.71 -49.88 -4.89
C LEU A 10 -45.88 -49.56 -3.63
N LEU A 11 -45.50 -48.31 -3.47
CA LEU A 11 -44.90 -47.73 -2.26
C LEU A 11 -46.01 -47.06 -1.42
N PRO A 12 -45.96 -47.16 -0.08
CA PRO A 12 -46.72 -46.26 0.78
C PRO A 12 -45.94 -44.95 0.99
N ALA A 13 -46.69 -43.85 1.04
CA ALA A 13 -46.22 -42.51 1.34
C ALA A 13 -45.75 -42.36 2.79
N SER A 14 -44.69 -41.62 2.99
CA SER A 14 -44.37 -40.70 4.05
C SER A 14 -42.92 -40.78 4.53
N ALA A 15 -42.09 -39.84 4.02
CA ALA A 15 -40.99 -39.19 4.75
C ALA A 15 -40.51 -38.00 3.90
N LEU A 16 -40.77 -36.77 4.36
CA LEU A 16 -40.08 -35.58 3.87
C LEU A 16 -38.59 -35.71 4.21
N GLY A 17 -37.81 -36.15 3.27
CA GLY A 17 -36.36 -36.01 3.30
C GLY A 17 -35.97 -34.67 2.70
N VAL A 18 -35.50 -33.73 3.53
CA VAL A 18 -34.79 -32.56 3.06
C VAL A 18 -33.53 -33.05 2.37
N ALA A 19 -33.53 -33.07 1.05
CA ALA A 19 -32.31 -33.26 0.28
C ALA A 19 -31.45 -32.00 0.48
N ALA A 20 -30.45 -32.07 1.38
CA ALA A 20 -29.38 -31.15 1.39
C ALA A 20 -28.64 -31.31 0.04
N ALA A 21 -28.85 -30.38 -0.87
CA ALA A 21 -28.00 -30.26 -2.05
C ALA A 21 -26.61 -29.96 -1.54
N LEU A 22 -25.70 -30.90 -1.61
CA LEU A 22 -24.29 -30.69 -1.54
C LEU A 22 -23.98 -29.78 -2.75
N ILE A 23 -23.83 -28.48 -2.49
CA ILE A 23 -23.18 -27.57 -3.43
C ILE A 23 -21.71 -28.00 -3.42
N ILE A 24 -21.33 -28.86 -4.35
CA ILE A 24 -19.95 -29.09 -4.71
C ILE A 24 -19.51 -27.75 -5.32
N PRO A 25 -18.57 -27.01 -4.72
CA PRO A 25 -18.04 -25.84 -5.38
C PRO A 25 -17.52 -26.31 -6.75
N ALA A 26 -17.95 -25.66 -7.83
CA ALA A 26 -17.33 -25.86 -9.12
C ALA A 26 -15.83 -25.67 -8.92
N GLU A 27 -15.04 -26.69 -9.23
CA GLU A 27 -13.59 -26.52 -9.31
C GLU A 27 -13.37 -25.34 -10.25
N GLN A 28 -12.87 -24.24 -9.70
CA GLN A 28 -12.45 -23.11 -10.55
C GLN A 28 -11.37 -23.68 -11.46
N ALA A 29 -11.60 -23.59 -12.76
CA ALA A 29 -10.60 -23.99 -13.74
C ALA A 29 -9.33 -23.21 -13.42
N ILE A 30 -8.26 -23.93 -13.06
CA ILE A 30 -6.96 -23.35 -12.75
C ILE A 30 -6.46 -22.72 -14.04
N GLY A 31 -6.34 -21.36 -14.06
CA GLY A 31 -5.88 -20.60 -15.20
C GLY A 31 -4.38 -20.32 -15.16
N TYR A 32 -3.76 -20.37 -13.98
CA TYR A 32 -2.34 -20.10 -13.82
C TYR A 32 -1.46 -21.17 -14.46
N SER A 33 -0.28 -20.78 -14.87
CA SER A 33 0.78 -21.69 -15.30
C SER A 33 2.07 -21.42 -14.52
N LEU A 34 2.98 -22.38 -14.53
CA LEU A 34 4.29 -22.29 -13.88
C LEU A 34 5.38 -22.36 -14.94
N ILE A 35 6.40 -21.51 -14.84
CA ILE A 35 7.58 -21.58 -15.69
C ILE A 35 8.69 -22.44 -15.09
N GLY A 36 8.49 -22.85 -13.82
CA GLY A 36 9.49 -23.58 -13.04
C GLY A 36 10.43 -22.64 -12.31
N GLY A 37 11.13 -23.19 -11.32
CA GLY A 37 11.99 -22.40 -10.42
C GLY A 37 11.23 -21.78 -9.26
N SER A 38 11.98 -21.31 -8.29
CA SER A 38 11.49 -20.55 -7.12
C SER A 38 12.67 -19.77 -6.54
N LEU A 39 12.36 -18.69 -5.82
CA LEU A 39 13.36 -17.94 -5.06
C LEU A 39 13.59 -18.61 -3.71
N ASN A 40 14.83 -18.77 -3.29
CA ASN A 40 15.14 -19.13 -1.91
C ASN A 40 15.14 -17.89 -1.00
N PHE A 41 15.33 -18.10 0.28
CA PHE A 41 15.30 -16.99 1.26
C PHE A 41 16.28 -15.87 0.92
N SER A 42 17.46 -16.16 0.42
CA SER A 42 18.51 -15.17 0.12
C SER A 42 18.24 -14.34 -1.15
N GLN A 43 17.22 -14.67 -1.93
CA GLN A 43 16.91 -14.06 -3.23
C GLN A 43 15.55 -13.34 -3.22
N ARG A 44 15.14 -12.82 -2.06
CA ARG A 44 13.85 -12.13 -1.90
C ARG A 44 13.97 -10.61 -1.86
N ASP A 45 15.15 -10.11 -2.08
CA ASP A 45 15.44 -8.68 -2.17
C ASP A 45 14.97 -8.10 -3.51
N VAL A 46 14.55 -6.84 -3.45
CA VAL A 46 14.16 -6.04 -4.61
C VAL A 46 15.08 -4.83 -4.66
N ARG A 47 15.81 -4.70 -5.76
CA ARG A 47 16.67 -3.55 -6.04
C ARG A 47 16.21 -2.83 -7.28
N VAL A 48 16.45 -1.52 -7.33
CA VAL A 48 16.09 -0.68 -8.47
C VAL A 48 17.33 0.02 -9.01
N PHE A 49 17.58 -0.12 -10.29
CA PHE A 49 18.46 0.78 -11.02
C PHE A 49 17.60 1.85 -11.69
N ASN A 50 17.56 3.04 -11.09
CA ASN A 50 16.77 4.16 -11.57
C ASN A 50 17.44 4.81 -12.80
N ASN A 51 17.38 4.13 -13.94
CA ASN A 51 17.88 4.63 -15.22
C ASN A 51 16.74 4.98 -16.20
N PHE A 52 15.57 5.32 -15.68
CA PHE A 52 14.39 5.69 -16.46
C PHE A 52 14.52 7.16 -16.92
N PRO A 53 14.39 7.46 -18.22
CA PRO A 53 14.58 8.82 -18.74
C PRO A 53 13.32 9.68 -18.73
N ASP A 54 12.13 9.11 -18.53
CA ASP A 54 10.89 9.86 -18.60
C ASP A 54 10.47 10.46 -17.26
N ASN A 55 9.94 11.70 -17.28
CA ASN A 55 9.53 12.41 -16.08
C ASN A 55 8.21 11.86 -15.47
N ALA A 56 7.47 11.02 -16.21
CA ALA A 56 6.20 10.48 -15.74
C ALA A 56 6.39 9.34 -14.74
N SER A 57 7.54 8.68 -14.75
CA SER A 57 7.90 7.63 -13.80
C SER A 57 8.53 8.14 -12.50
N ASN A 58 8.32 9.42 -12.16
CA ASN A 58 8.82 10.04 -10.91
C ASN A 58 10.31 9.75 -10.62
N ASN A 59 11.11 9.60 -11.66
CA ASN A 59 12.53 9.23 -11.58
C ASN A 59 13.48 10.45 -11.48
N ASN A 60 12.96 11.58 -11.02
CA ASN A 60 13.66 12.85 -10.89
C ASN A 60 14.49 12.98 -9.61
N ASN A 61 14.70 11.89 -8.88
CA ASN A 61 15.40 11.82 -7.58
C ASN A 61 14.71 12.61 -6.46
N VAL A 62 13.42 12.89 -6.59
CA VAL A 62 12.62 13.41 -5.49
C VAL A 62 12.29 12.25 -4.53
N ALA A 63 12.54 12.46 -3.26
CA ALA A 63 12.18 11.49 -2.23
C ALA A 63 10.65 11.38 -2.11
N ASP A 64 10.15 10.17 -1.91
CA ASP A 64 8.75 9.97 -1.55
C ASP A 64 8.49 10.54 -0.15
N ALA A 65 7.37 11.23 0.04
CA ALA A 65 7.06 11.90 1.31
C ALA A 65 6.94 10.92 2.49
N ASN A 66 6.42 9.72 2.25
CA ASN A 66 6.23 8.69 3.27
C ASN A 66 7.41 7.70 3.35
N PHE A 67 8.29 7.71 2.34
CA PHE A 67 9.44 6.84 2.21
C PHE A 67 10.65 7.64 1.71
N PRO A 68 11.19 8.57 2.50
CA PRO A 68 12.27 9.47 2.04
C PRO A 68 13.57 8.75 1.65
N GLY A 69 13.73 7.49 2.05
CA GLY A 69 14.78 6.61 1.52
C GLY A 69 14.50 6.07 0.12
N TYR A 70 13.31 6.30 -0.46
CA TYR A 70 12.91 5.85 -1.78
C TYR A 70 12.77 7.05 -2.71
N GLN A 71 13.40 6.97 -3.86
CA GLN A 71 13.42 8.03 -4.87
C GLN A 71 12.90 7.49 -6.20
N GLY A 72 12.44 8.39 -7.05
CA GLY A 72 11.95 8.03 -8.36
C GLY A 72 10.79 7.04 -8.29
N CYS A 73 10.82 6.02 -9.13
CA CYS A 73 9.80 4.97 -9.21
C CYS A 73 9.94 3.85 -8.15
N PHE A 74 10.85 3.97 -7.20
CA PHE A 74 11.19 2.89 -6.25
C PHE A 74 10.01 2.39 -5.46
N ILE A 75 9.18 3.31 -4.96
CA ILE A 75 8.01 2.94 -4.16
C ILE A 75 6.97 2.16 -4.99
N ALA A 76 6.82 2.48 -6.27
CA ALA A 76 5.93 1.75 -7.17
C ALA A 76 6.41 0.30 -7.37
N PHE A 77 7.70 0.09 -7.56
CA PHE A 77 8.27 -1.25 -7.64
C PHE A 77 8.14 -2.00 -6.32
N TRP A 78 8.42 -1.33 -5.19
CA TRP A 78 8.23 -1.95 -3.89
C TRP A 78 6.79 -2.40 -3.67
N LYS A 79 5.80 -1.55 -3.96
CA LYS A 79 4.39 -1.88 -3.83
C LYS A 79 3.98 -3.03 -4.74
N GLY A 80 4.45 -3.06 -5.99
CA GLY A 80 4.22 -4.17 -6.91
C GLY A 80 4.79 -5.50 -6.43
N ALA A 81 5.94 -5.47 -5.74
CA ALA A 81 6.53 -6.68 -5.15
C ALA A 81 5.76 -7.14 -3.90
N ILE A 82 5.45 -6.20 -2.98
CA ILE A 82 4.80 -6.54 -1.71
C ILE A 82 3.35 -7.02 -1.88
N GLU A 83 2.71 -6.75 -3.04
CA GLU A 83 1.40 -7.29 -3.35
C GLU A 83 1.37 -8.82 -3.29
N TRP A 84 2.47 -9.48 -3.62
CA TRP A 84 2.63 -10.93 -3.56
C TRP A 84 2.93 -11.49 -2.17
N ALA A 85 3.08 -10.62 -1.17
CA ALA A 85 3.45 -10.99 0.19
C ALA A 85 2.41 -11.87 0.88
N SER A 86 2.84 -12.51 1.96
CA SER A 86 2.03 -13.47 2.72
C SER A 86 0.89 -12.84 3.51
N GLU A 87 0.95 -11.55 3.79
CA GLU A 87 -0.02 -10.81 4.62
C GLU A 87 -0.21 -9.40 4.12
N LEU A 88 -1.37 -8.84 4.48
CA LEU A 88 -1.69 -7.46 4.19
C LEU A 88 -0.73 -6.52 4.92
N GLN A 89 -0.14 -5.60 4.20
CA GLN A 89 0.71 -4.57 4.76
C GLN A 89 -0.13 -3.60 5.62
N GLY A 90 0.40 -3.20 6.78
CA GLY A 90 -0.30 -2.29 7.67
C GLY A 90 -1.55 -2.88 8.34
N GLY A 91 -1.69 -4.19 8.36
CA GLY A 91 -2.79 -4.90 9.05
C GLY A 91 -4.16 -4.84 8.37
N ASN A 92 -4.45 -3.82 7.63
CA ASN A 92 -5.71 -3.63 6.89
C ASN A 92 -5.52 -3.54 5.37
N GLY A 93 -4.27 -3.64 4.91
CA GLY A 93 -3.93 -3.68 3.50
C GLY A 93 -4.34 -2.41 2.76
N ASN A 94 -3.97 -1.24 3.25
CA ASN A 94 -4.21 0.00 2.54
C ASN A 94 -3.53 -0.04 1.18
N GLY A 95 -4.31 -0.25 0.14
CA GLY A 95 -3.86 -0.21 -1.25
C GLY A 95 -3.90 1.21 -1.81
N ASP A 96 -3.27 1.34 -2.96
CA ASP A 96 -3.38 2.57 -3.75
C ASP A 96 -4.74 2.69 -4.43
N PRO A 97 -5.14 3.89 -4.85
CA PRO A 97 -6.31 4.05 -5.69
C PRO A 97 -6.26 3.12 -6.93
N GLY A 98 -7.34 2.41 -7.17
CA GLY A 98 -7.42 1.42 -8.25
C GLY A 98 -6.94 0.02 -7.88
N GLN A 99 -6.38 -0.17 -6.69
CA GLN A 99 -6.02 -1.48 -6.16
C GLN A 99 -7.17 -2.09 -5.35
N ASN A 100 -7.53 -3.33 -5.66
CA ASN A 100 -8.57 -4.06 -4.95
C ASN A 100 -7.97 -4.84 -3.77
N GLY A 101 -8.49 -4.63 -2.58
CA GLY A 101 -8.14 -5.44 -1.41
C GLY A 101 -6.88 -5.03 -0.66
N GLY A 102 -6.09 -4.10 -1.14
CA GLY A 102 -4.88 -3.61 -0.48
C GLY A 102 -3.61 -4.40 -0.81
N LEU A 103 -2.47 -3.92 -0.31
CA LEU A 103 -1.15 -4.53 -0.54
C LEU A 103 -0.98 -5.82 0.26
N GLY A 104 -0.32 -6.83 -0.34
CA GLY A 104 0.02 -8.08 0.33
C GLY A 104 -1.10 -9.11 0.26
N SER A 105 -1.75 -9.23 -0.88
CA SER A 105 -2.86 -10.18 -1.10
C SER A 105 -2.40 -11.62 -1.37
N GLY A 106 -1.10 -11.89 -1.51
CA GLY A 106 -0.57 -13.17 -1.99
C GLY A 106 -0.87 -14.37 -1.11
N ALA A 107 -0.99 -14.18 0.21
CA ALA A 107 -1.27 -15.23 1.19
C ALA A 107 -0.41 -16.50 1.02
N ALA A 108 0.73 -16.39 0.34
CA ALA A 108 1.72 -17.44 0.19
C ALA A 108 2.78 -17.35 1.29
N ASN A 109 3.54 -18.42 1.49
CA ASN A 109 4.65 -18.40 2.42
C ASN A 109 5.89 -17.68 1.82
N PHE A 110 5.71 -16.40 1.52
CA PHE A 110 6.70 -15.56 0.83
C PHE A 110 6.53 -14.09 1.21
N ASP A 111 7.63 -13.39 1.50
CA ASP A 111 7.67 -11.93 1.64
C ASP A 111 8.95 -11.39 1.02
N PRO A 112 8.88 -10.45 0.09
CA PRO A 112 10.03 -9.73 -0.42
C PRO A 112 10.47 -8.66 0.56
N PHE A 113 11.67 -8.15 0.40
CA PHE A 113 12.13 -6.95 1.09
C PHE A 113 12.83 -5.99 0.14
N PHE A 114 12.70 -4.70 0.40
CA PHE A 114 13.35 -3.67 -0.39
C PHE A 114 14.83 -3.56 0.01
N ALA A 115 15.71 -3.66 -0.95
CA ALA A 115 17.16 -3.57 -0.78
C ALA A 115 17.78 -2.31 -1.42
N GLY A 116 16.95 -1.38 -1.88
CA GLY A 116 17.35 -0.04 -2.29
C GLY A 116 17.78 0.09 -3.74
N GLU A 117 18.54 1.14 -3.99
CA GLU A 117 19.04 1.51 -5.31
C GLU A 117 20.34 0.75 -5.63
N THR A 118 20.56 0.50 -6.91
CA THR A 118 21.82 0.01 -7.46
C THR A 118 22.29 0.91 -8.60
N ASN A 119 23.55 0.83 -8.97
CA ASN A 119 24.15 1.66 -10.02
C ASN A 119 24.34 0.92 -11.35
N ASN A 120 23.77 -0.27 -11.50
CA ASN A 120 23.86 -1.06 -12.74
C ASN A 120 22.65 -1.99 -12.90
N THR A 121 22.51 -2.56 -14.10
CA THR A 121 21.42 -3.47 -14.46
C THR A 121 21.58 -4.88 -13.91
N GLY A 122 22.74 -5.21 -13.36
CA GLY A 122 23.05 -6.55 -12.86
C GLY A 122 22.94 -7.68 -13.86
N GLY A 123 23.09 -8.90 -13.37
CA GLY A 123 22.81 -10.15 -14.07
C GLY A 123 21.41 -10.68 -13.80
N THR A 124 21.06 -11.80 -14.41
CA THR A 124 19.71 -12.41 -14.30
C THR A 124 19.36 -12.92 -12.89
N ASN A 125 20.33 -12.99 -11.99
CA ASN A 125 20.10 -13.45 -10.61
C ASN A 125 20.37 -12.37 -9.56
N ASP A 126 20.44 -11.11 -9.97
CA ASP A 126 20.82 -10.02 -9.08
C ASP A 126 19.61 -9.28 -8.47
N ASN A 127 18.40 -9.71 -8.82
CA ASN A 127 17.12 -9.17 -8.29
C ASN A 127 16.98 -7.66 -8.53
N ILE A 128 17.26 -7.25 -9.78
CA ILE A 128 17.25 -5.83 -10.16
C ILE A 128 16.17 -5.57 -11.21
N VAL A 129 15.39 -4.51 -10.98
CA VAL A 129 14.56 -3.90 -12.02
C VAL A 129 15.26 -2.65 -12.56
N SER A 130 15.20 -2.49 -13.88
CA SER A 130 15.81 -1.36 -14.60
C SER A 130 15.11 -1.13 -15.93
N SER A 131 15.35 0.03 -16.54
CA SER A 131 14.89 0.27 -17.90
C SER A 131 15.80 -0.36 -18.97
N ILE A 132 15.26 -0.49 -20.16
CA ILE A 132 15.97 -0.84 -21.39
C ILE A 132 15.47 0.03 -22.55
N SER A 133 16.39 0.57 -23.35
CA SER A 133 16.10 1.58 -24.38
C SER A 133 15.19 1.09 -25.51
N SER A 134 15.14 -0.20 -25.78
CA SER A 134 14.30 -0.75 -26.86
C SER A 134 13.85 -2.17 -26.57
N CYS A 135 12.59 -2.46 -26.89
CA CYS A 135 12.00 -3.78 -26.83
C CYS A 135 11.31 -4.10 -28.17
N SER A 136 10.89 -5.35 -28.35
CA SER A 136 10.02 -5.72 -29.46
C SER A 136 8.70 -4.96 -29.39
N SER A 137 8.09 -4.67 -30.55
CA SER A 137 6.83 -3.94 -30.61
C SER A 137 5.75 -4.58 -29.74
N GLY A 138 5.08 -3.78 -28.92
CA GLY A 138 3.99 -4.22 -28.04
C GLY A 138 4.44 -4.76 -26.67
N VAL A 139 5.74 -4.98 -26.44
CA VAL A 139 6.25 -5.42 -25.15
C VAL A 139 6.39 -4.22 -24.21
N LEU A 140 5.77 -4.32 -23.03
CA LEU A 140 5.85 -3.31 -21.98
C LEU A 140 7.09 -3.52 -21.11
N ALA A 141 7.30 -4.75 -20.66
CA ALA A 141 8.40 -5.17 -19.82
C ALA A 141 8.64 -6.66 -20.02
N TYR A 142 9.68 -7.20 -19.43
CA TYR A 142 9.90 -8.63 -19.34
C TYR A 142 10.78 -9.01 -18.16
N CYS A 143 10.48 -10.16 -17.56
CA CYS A 143 11.37 -10.84 -16.63
C CYS A 143 12.27 -11.82 -17.43
N GLU A 144 13.55 -11.78 -17.18
CA GLU A 144 14.47 -12.71 -17.84
C GLU A 144 14.28 -14.13 -17.29
N THR A 145 13.96 -15.04 -18.19
CA THR A 145 13.67 -16.44 -17.88
C THR A 145 14.61 -17.37 -18.66
N PRO A 146 14.88 -18.62 -18.17
CA PRO A 146 14.40 -19.18 -16.91
C PRO A 146 15.06 -18.53 -15.69
N ILE A 147 14.30 -18.32 -14.62
CA ILE A 147 14.87 -17.93 -13.33
C ILE A 147 15.65 -19.10 -12.73
N SER A 148 16.81 -18.83 -12.14
CA SER A 148 17.65 -19.84 -11.51
C SER A 148 18.00 -19.50 -10.06
N ASN A 149 17.01 -19.08 -9.27
CA ASN A 149 17.16 -18.52 -7.94
C ASN A 149 17.64 -17.06 -7.96
N GLY A 150 16.84 -16.20 -8.54
CA GLY A 150 17.05 -14.78 -8.76
C GLY A 150 16.35 -14.33 -10.03
N TRP A 151 16.36 -13.04 -10.31
CA TRP A 151 15.65 -12.47 -11.44
C TRP A 151 16.32 -11.17 -11.91
N ARG A 152 15.97 -10.74 -13.13
CA ARG A 152 16.19 -9.39 -13.64
C ARG A 152 14.95 -8.97 -14.46
N ILE A 153 14.37 -7.82 -14.14
CA ILE A 153 13.21 -7.27 -14.84
C ILE A 153 13.65 -6.03 -15.63
N ARG A 154 13.18 -5.94 -16.87
CA ARG A 154 13.50 -4.86 -17.79
C ARG A 154 12.22 -4.17 -18.25
N MET A 155 12.09 -2.88 -17.91
CA MET A 155 10.97 -2.03 -18.31
C MET A 155 11.35 -1.30 -19.62
N CYS A 156 10.47 -1.31 -20.63
CA CYS A 156 10.79 -0.82 -21.95
C CYS A 156 10.58 0.68 -22.09
N GLU A 157 11.62 1.44 -22.44
CA GLU A 157 11.58 2.91 -22.61
C GLU A 157 10.85 3.39 -23.87
N SER A 158 10.38 2.47 -24.70
CA SER A 158 9.47 2.81 -25.81
C SER A 158 8.07 3.23 -25.35
N TRP A 159 7.79 3.08 -24.06
CA TRP A 159 6.53 3.45 -23.41
C TRP A 159 6.73 4.61 -22.45
N THR A 160 5.69 5.43 -22.30
CA THR A 160 5.63 6.43 -21.22
C THR A 160 5.12 5.75 -19.97
N TRP A 161 5.81 5.91 -18.85
CA TRP A 161 5.48 5.30 -17.58
C TRP A 161 4.85 6.30 -16.62
N ALA A 162 3.94 5.80 -15.79
CA ALA A 162 3.35 6.53 -14.67
C ALA A 162 3.46 5.66 -13.41
N ASP A 163 4.01 6.20 -12.33
CA ASP A 163 4.31 5.46 -11.11
C ASP A 163 3.27 5.60 -9.99
N GLY A 164 2.20 6.30 -10.22
CA GLY A 164 1.17 6.47 -9.21
C GLY A 164 1.62 7.39 -8.06
N PRO A 165 1.07 7.29 -6.87
CA PRO A 165 0.07 6.32 -6.35
C PRO A 165 -1.36 6.53 -6.83
N THR A 166 -1.63 7.63 -7.49
CA THR A 166 -2.97 7.93 -8.01
C THR A 166 -3.29 7.09 -9.25
N THR A 167 -4.56 7.02 -9.62
CA THR A 167 -4.95 6.52 -10.94
C THR A 167 -4.22 7.33 -11.99
N ASN A 168 -3.54 6.64 -12.88
CA ASN A 168 -2.76 7.27 -13.94
C ASN A 168 -3.58 8.32 -14.71
N THR A 169 -3.27 9.57 -14.49
CA THR A 169 -3.92 10.71 -15.14
C THR A 169 -3.14 11.20 -16.37
N GLY A 170 -1.92 10.72 -16.57
CA GLY A 170 -1.00 11.21 -17.60
C GLY A 170 -1.02 10.45 -18.93
N GLY A 171 -1.84 9.39 -19.07
CA GLY A 171 -1.95 8.61 -20.30
C GLY A 171 -0.80 7.62 -20.55
N GLY A 172 0.13 7.43 -19.62
CA GLY A 172 1.20 6.43 -19.66
C GLY A 172 0.75 5.05 -19.17
N MET A 173 1.66 4.08 -19.22
CA MET A 173 1.46 2.76 -18.64
C MET A 173 1.78 2.79 -17.14
N ASP A 174 0.98 2.09 -16.35
CA ASP A 174 1.18 2.01 -14.91
C ASP A 174 2.38 1.13 -14.57
N ILE A 175 3.44 1.74 -14.05
CA ILE A 175 4.70 1.03 -13.78
C ILE A 175 4.54 0.00 -12.65
N GLN A 176 3.72 0.32 -11.63
CA GLN A 176 3.48 -0.58 -10.50
C GLN A 176 2.76 -1.86 -10.94
N GLY A 177 1.69 -1.75 -11.71
CA GLY A 177 0.92 -2.90 -12.17
C GLY A 177 1.69 -3.75 -13.16
N VAL A 178 2.39 -3.12 -14.12
CA VAL A 178 3.26 -3.88 -15.05
C VAL A 178 4.39 -4.58 -14.31
N PHE A 179 5.03 -3.90 -13.36
CA PHE A 179 6.06 -4.56 -12.54
C PHE A 179 5.48 -5.68 -11.68
N CYS A 180 4.28 -5.52 -11.12
CA CYS A 180 3.61 -6.58 -10.36
C CYS A 180 3.42 -7.85 -11.22
N HIS A 181 3.05 -7.71 -12.51
CA HIS A 181 3.00 -8.81 -13.47
C HIS A 181 4.39 -9.46 -13.67
N GLU A 182 5.40 -8.66 -13.99
CA GLU A 182 6.75 -9.17 -14.22
C GLU A 182 7.36 -9.82 -12.99
N TYR A 183 7.02 -9.31 -11.80
CA TYR A 183 7.46 -9.90 -10.54
C TYR A 183 6.82 -11.28 -10.30
N GLY A 184 5.60 -11.50 -10.76
CA GLY A 184 5.00 -12.84 -10.78
C GLY A 184 5.85 -13.85 -11.57
N HIS A 185 6.43 -13.44 -12.72
CA HIS A 185 7.41 -14.26 -13.44
C HIS A 185 8.67 -14.50 -12.62
N ALA A 186 9.18 -13.49 -11.92
CA ALA A 186 10.31 -13.62 -11.02
C ALA A 186 10.05 -14.64 -9.89
N LEU A 187 8.78 -14.79 -9.48
CA LEU A 187 8.35 -15.77 -8.48
C LEU A 187 8.20 -17.20 -9.04
N GLY A 188 8.23 -17.38 -10.37
CA GLY A 188 8.09 -18.68 -11.02
C GLY A 188 6.76 -18.92 -11.73
N LEU A 189 5.89 -17.91 -11.83
CA LEU A 189 4.62 -17.99 -12.55
C LEU A 189 4.82 -17.77 -14.05
N GLY A 190 4.09 -18.51 -14.85
CA GLY A 190 3.87 -18.24 -16.26
C GLY A 190 2.59 -17.43 -16.47
N HIS A 191 2.25 -17.16 -17.74
CA HIS A 191 1.02 -16.47 -18.05
C HIS A 191 -0.21 -17.27 -17.66
N SER A 192 -1.22 -16.57 -17.13
CA SER A 192 -2.55 -17.11 -16.85
C SER A 192 -3.44 -17.06 -18.08
N THR A 193 -4.36 -18.02 -18.18
CA THR A 193 -5.47 -17.98 -19.14
C THR A 193 -6.70 -17.24 -18.60
N SER A 194 -6.70 -16.84 -17.34
CA SER A 194 -7.77 -16.07 -16.69
C SER A 194 -7.65 -14.59 -17.03
N GLY A 195 -8.61 -14.03 -17.77
CA GLY A 195 -8.57 -12.65 -18.26
C GLY A 195 -8.60 -11.54 -17.17
N GLY A 196 -8.81 -11.89 -15.90
CA GLY A 196 -8.78 -10.96 -14.77
C GLY A 196 -7.55 -11.10 -13.88
N ALA A 197 -6.66 -12.06 -14.19
CA ALA A 197 -5.44 -12.28 -13.43
C ALA A 197 -4.37 -11.24 -13.78
N THR A 198 -3.55 -10.88 -12.80
CA THR A 198 -2.35 -10.06 -13.01
C THR A 198 -1.40 -10.75 -14.00
N MET A 199 -1.30 -12.08 -13.94
CA MET A 199 -0.48 -12.87 -14.88
C MET A 199 -1.10 -13.09 -16.26
N TYR A 200 -2.22 -12.43 -16.60
CA TYR A 200 -2.75 -12.47 -17.97
C TYR A 200 -1.78 -11.75 -18.93
N PRO A 201 -1.49 -12.29 -20.15
CA PRO A 201 -0.37 -11.83 -20.99
C PRO A 201 -0.55 -10.46 -21.63
N SER A 202 -1.62 -9.75 -21.36
CA SER A 202 -1.84 -8.40 -21.87
C SER A 202 -2.40 -7.48 -20.81
N ALA A 203 -1.82 -6.28 -20.70
CA ALA A 203 -2.29 -5.25 -19.79
C ALA A 203 -3.64 -4.68 -20.24
N SER A 204 -4.54 -4.48 -19.30
CA SER A 204 -5.80 -3.75 -19.48
C SER A 204 -5.76 -2.43 -18.70
N GLY A 205 -6.55 -1.43 -19.10
CA GLY A 205 -6.69 -0.19 -18.35
C GLY A 205 -5.37 0.52 -18.03
N ASN A 206 -4.47 0.60 -19.00
CA ASN A 206 -3.11 1.13 -18.82
C ASN A 206 -2.24 0.39 -17.78
N GLY A 207 -2.59 -0.84 -17.43
CA GLY A 207 -1.85 -1.65 -16.45
C GLY A 207 -2.33 -1.51 -15.00
N ILE A 208 -3.14 -0.53 -14.66
CA ILE A 208 -3.63 -0.30 -13.27
C ILE A 208 -4.32 -1.54 -12.67
N PRO A 209 -5.20 -2.28 -13.35
CA PRO A 209 -5.81 -3.49 -12.78
C PRO A 209 -4.80 -4.55 -12.33
N ALA A 210 -3.60 -4.58 -12.91
CA ALA A 210 -2.56 -5.53 -12.53
C ALA A 210 -1.84 -5.18 -11.20
N ARG A 211 -2.18 -4.06 -10.56
CA ARG A 211 -1.72 -3.75 -9.19
C ARG A 211 -2.29 -4.73 -8.15
N SER A 212 -3.41 -5.39 -8.46
CA SER A 212 -4.10 -6.32 -7.54
C SER A 212 -4.09 -7.71 -8.13
N ILE A 213 -3.47 -8.66 -7.44
CA ILE A 213 -3.46 -10.06 -7.86
C ILE A 213 -4.83 -10.70 -7.65
N ALA A 214 -5.24 -11.54 -8.61
CA ALA A 214 -6.50 -12.27 -8.56
C ALA A 214 -6.37 -13.61 -7.84
N ALA A 215 -7.49 -14.26 -7.57
CA ALA A 215 -7.51 -15.59 -6.93
C ALA A 215 -6.69 -16.65 -7.69
N ASP A 216 -6.61 -16.54 -9.02
CA ASP A 216 -5.79 -17.41 -9.86
C ASP A 216 -4.28 -17.19 -9.63
N ASP A 217 -3.86 -15.94 -9.51
CA ASP A 217 -2.47 -15.57 -9.20
C ASP A 217 -2.08 -16.05 -7.80
N ILE A 218 -2.98 -15.86 -6.81
CA ILE A 218 -2.81 -16.35 -5.44
C ILE A 218 -2.64 -17.87 -5.43
N ALA A 219 -3.48 -18.60 -6.14
CA ALA A 219 -3.37 -20.05 -6.26
C ALA A 219 -2.04 -20.46 -6.89
N GLY A 220 -1.58 -19.72 -7.89
CA GLY A 220 -0.31 -19.95 -8.56
C GLY A 220 0.90 -19.74 -7.64
N VAL A 221 0.97 -18.61 -6.91
CA VAL A 221 2.09 -18.36 -6.00
C VAL A 221 2.09 -19.32 -4.80
N GLN A 222 0.91 -19.71 -4.32
CA GLN A 222 0.81 -20.74 -3.28
C GLN A 222 1.19 -22.15 -3.77
N ALA A 223 1.02 -22.45 -5.05
CA ALA A 223 1.50 -23.71 -5.62
C ALA A 223 3.03 -23.81 -5.60
N ILE A 224 3.75 -22.66 -5.61
CA ILE A 224 5.23 -22.60 -5.57
C ILE A 224 5.74 -22.57 -4.14
N TYR A 225 5.20 -21.68 -3.29
CA TYR A 225 5.75 -21.39 -1.95
C TYR A 225 4.92 -21.97 -0.81
N GLY A 226 3.79 -22.61 -1.10
CA GLY A 226 2.82 -23.06 -0.12
C GLY A 226 1.93 -21.92 0.40
N PRO A 227 0.82 -22.24 1.07
CA PRO A 227 0.04 -21.25 1.82
C PRO A 227 0.88 -20.72 2.99
N ARG A 228 0.53 -19.55 3.48
CA ARG A 228 1.19 -18.93 4.61
C ARG A 228 1.35 -19.92 5.78
N ALA A 229 2.56 -20.11 6.25
CA ALA A 229 2.84 -21.03 7.35
C ALA A 229 2.28 -20.47 8.68
N ALA A 230 1.71 -21.32 9.50
CA ALA A 230 1.09 -20.91 10.77
C ALA A 230 2.10 -20.39 11.81
N ASN A 231 3.37 -20.81 11.70
CA ASN A 231 4.48 -20.35 12.55
C ASN A 231 5.20 -19.12 12.01
N LYS A 232 4.78 -18.57 10.87
CA LYS A 232 5.39 -17.37 10.28
C LYS A 232 5.23 -16.18 11.22
N PRO A 233 6.30 -15.41 11.50
CA PRO A 233 6.19 -14.22 12.31
C PRO A 233 5.29 -13.18 11.64
N THR A 234 4.52 -12.45 12.43
CA THR A 234 3.63 -11.39 11.95
C THR A 234 3.76 -10.17 12.82
N ILE A 235 3.95 -9.02 12.22
CA ILE A 235 3.85 -7.72 12.91
C ILE A 235 2.39 -7.26 12.84
N SER A 236 1.85 -6.83 13.97
CA SER A 236 0.49 -6.28 14.08
C SER A 236 0.46 -4.81 14.50
N SER A 237 1.54 -4.30 15.09
CA SER A 237 1.68 -2.87 15.39
C SER A 237 3.12 -2.51 15.76
N LEU A 238 3.45 -1.22 15.63
CA LEU A 238 4.69 -0.62 16.08
C LEU A 238 4.37 0.46 17.14
N GLY A 239 5.08 0.43 18.27
CA GLY A 239 5.13 1.52 19.22
C GLY A 239 6.48 2.21 19.09
N ILE A 240 6.52 3.36 18.40
CA ILE A 240 7.75 4.08 18.10
C ILE A 240 8.03 5.10 19.20
N GLY A 241 9.17 4.97 19.87
CA GLY A 241 9.68 5.93 20.84
C GLY A 241 10.87 6.70 20.24
N THR A 242 11.44 7.62 21.03
CA THR A 242 12.54 8.48 20.57
C THR A 242 13.83 7.73 20.23
N THR A 243 14.12 6.64 20.92
CA THR A 243 15.36 5.87 20.76
C THR A 243 15.14 4.38 20.62
N SER A 244 13.91 3.92 20.83
CA SER A 244 13.56 2.51 20.80
C SER A 244 12.18 2.30 20.19
N MET A 245 11.98 1.13 19.63
CA MET A 245 10.72 0.70 19.04
C MET A 245 10.27 -0.58 19.75
N THR A 246 8.98 -0.67 20.06
CA THR A 246 8.32 -1.92 20.46
C THR A 246 7.53 -2.48 19.29
N ILE A 247 7.88 -3.65 18.85
CA ILE A 247 7.20 -4.38 17.79
C ILE A 247 6.26 -5.39 18.42
N THR A 248 4.98 -5.26 18.19
CA THR A 248 3.95 -6.21 18.64
C THR A 248 3.56 -7.12 17.49
N GLY A 249 3.36 -8.41 17.79
CA GLY A 249 3.03 -9.37 16.76
C GLY A 249 2.85 -10.79 17.31
N THR A 250 3.15 -11.78 16.48
CA THR A 250 3.08 -13.20 16.86
C THR A 250 4.25 -14.00 16.28
N ASN A 251 4.51 -15.17 16.88
CA ASN A 251 5.50 -16.15 16.42
C ASN A 251 6.95 -15.64 16.40
N PHE A 252 7.29 -14.65 17.20
CA PHE A 252 8.67 -14.26 17.36
C PHE A 252 9.43 -15.33 18.18
N THR A 253 10.65 -15.66 17.78
CA THR A 253 11.45 -16.64 18.51
C THR A 253 11.96 -16.06 19.84
N PRO A 254 12.17 -16.87 20.88
CA PRO A 254 12.66 -16.37 22.16
C PRO A 254 14.00 -15.62 22.06
N THR A 255 14.85 -16.02 21.12
CA THR A 255 16.17 -15.43 20.87
C THR A 255 16.50 -15.45 19.39
N GLY A 256 17.51 -14.66 18.99
CA GLY A 256 18.06 -14.69 17.62
C GLY A 256 17.16 -13.98 16.59
N ASN A 257 16.18 -13.20 17.02
CA ASN A 257 15.42 -12.36 16.09
C ASN A 257 16.31 -11.25 15.54
N GLN A 258 16.00 -10.86 14.31
CA GLN A 258 16.52 -9.67 13.66
C GLN A 258 15.37 -8.71 13.38
N VAL A 259 15.62 -7.42 13.50
CA VAL A 259 14.73 -6.38 13.01
C VAL A 259 15.42 -5.67 11.85
N TRP A 260 14.72 -5.61 10.72
CA TRP A 260 15.20 -5.03 9.49
C TRP A 260 14.45 -3.72 9.25
N PHE A 261 15.21 -2.63 9.18
CA PHE A 261 14.67 -1.30 8.92
C PHE A 261 15.00 -0.88 7.49
N THR A 262 14.15 -0.05 6.91
CA THR A 262 14.50 0.75 5.74
C THR A 262 15.55 1.78 6.13
N PRO A 263 16.59 2.00 5.34
CA PRO A 263 17.59 3.03 5.64
C PRO A 263 17.01 4.44 5.46
N SER A 264 17.58 5.42 6.19
CA SER A 264 17.21 6.84 6.11
C SER A 264 17.63 7.52 4.81
N ALA A 265 18.50 6.88 4.01
CA ALA A 265 18.96 7.38 2.72
C ALA A 265 19.09 6.25 1.72
N VAL A 266 18.80 6.55 0.46
CA VAL A 266 18.99 5.62 -0.65
C VAL A 266 20.48 5.37 -0.86
N SER A 267 20.85 4.11 -1.08
CA SER A 267 22.22 3.69 -1.40
C SER A 267 22.29 3.19 -2.83
N SER A 268 23.13 3.82 -3.65
CA SER A 268 23.39 3.44 -5.05
C SER A 268 24.62 2.51 -5.21
N THR A 269 25.09 1.91 -4.13
CA THR A 269 26.32 1.10 -4.18
C THR A 269 26.09 -0.35 -4.62
N GLY A 270 24.84 -0.76 -4.82
CA GLY A 270 24.48 -2.13 -5.19
C GLY A 270 24.60 -3.14 -4.04
N GLY A 271 24.89 -2.68 -2.84
CA GLY A 271 24.90 -3.49 -1.62
C GLY A 271 23.50 -3.87 -1.14
N ASP A 272 23.42 -4.39 0.06
CA ASP A 272 22.15 -4.67 0.76
C ASP A 272 21.90 -3.51 1.76
N PRO A 273 21.11 -2.49 1.38
CA PRO A 273 21.02 -1.24 2.13
C PRO A 273 20.13 -1.29 3.37
N LYS A 274 19.48 -2.42 3.66
CA LYS A 274 18.69 -2.54 4.89
C LYS A 274 19.55 -2.40 6.14
N VAL A 275 18.98 -1.80 7.17
CA VAL A 275 19.62 -1.66 8.48
C VAL A 275 19.13 -2.78 9.39
N ILE A 276 20.05 -3.63 9.87
CA ILE A 276 19.72 -4.83 10.63
C ILE A 276 20.18 -4.70 12.07
N VAL A 277 19.27 -4.95 13.02
CA VAL A 277 19.62 -5.18 14.43
C VAL A 277 19.45 -6.67 14.73
N ASN A 278 20.52 -7.29 15.19
CA ASN A 278 20.62 -8.73 15.39
C ASN A 278 20.45 -9.15 16.86
N ASN A 279 20.24 -10.45 17.06
CA ASN A 279 20.26 -11.12 18.38
C ASN A 279 19.25 -10.60 19.39
N LEU A 280 18.09 -10.18 18.91
CA LEU A 280 17.02 -9.69 19.77
C LEU A 280 16.25 -10.84 20.43
N THR A 281 15.82 -10.61 21.66
CA THR A 281 14.95 -11.51 22.42
C THR A 281 13.49 -11.10 22.31
N SER A 282 12.60 -12.06 22.52
CA SER A 282 11.15 -11.85 22.51
C SER A 282 10.47 -12.76 23.54
N ASN A 283 9.28 -12.35 23.96
CA ASN A 283 8.35 -13.19 24.70
C ASN A 283 7.37 -13.97 23.79
N GLY A 284 7.62 -13.96 22.47
CA GLY A 284 6.77 -14.57 21.46
C GLY A 284 5.84 -13.59 20.75
N THR A 285 5.52 -12.46 21.40
CA THR A 285 4.56 -11.47 20.88
C THR A 285 5.08 -10.05 20.86
N SER A 286 6.25 -9.80 21.45
CA SER A 286 6.83 -8.45 21.53
C SER A 286 8.34 -8.50 21.42
N ILE A 287 8.90 -7.57 20.64
CA ILE A 287 10.35 -7.28 20.57
C ILE A 287 10.52 -5.79 20.88
N THR A 288 11.48 -5.49 21.74
CA THR A 288 11.95 -4.10 21.92
C THR A 288 13.34 -3.99 21.28
N VAL A 289 13.51 -2.97 20.44
CA VAL A 289 14.75 -2.74 19.70
C VAL A 289 15.14 -1.26 19.78
N ASN A 290 16.43 -0.97 19.93
CA ASN A 290 16.92 0.40 19.77
C ASN A 290 16.88 0.76 18.28
N ILE A 291 16.37 1.95 17.96
CA ILE A 291 16.29 2.44 16.58
C ILE A 291 17.70 2.86 16.15
N PRO A 292 18.28 2.22 15.12
CA PRO A 292 19.59 2.63 14.60
C PRO A 292 19.53 4.02 13.98
N ALA A 293 20.61 4.80 14.13
CA ALA A 293 20.71 6.13 13.52
C ALA A 293 20.59 6.12 11.97
N ALA A 294 20.88 5.00 11.34
CA ALA A 294 20.75 4.84 9.89
C ALA A 294 19.36 4.35 9.45
N ALA A 295 18.44 4.05 10.38
CA ALA A 295 17.08 3.67 10.04
C ALA A 295 16.26 4.93 9.70
N GLY A 296 15.41 4.81 8.70
CA GLY A 296 14.51 5.87 8.25
C GLY A 296 13.08 5.38 8.06
N PRO A 297 12.20 6.28 7.64
CA PRO A 297 10.83 5.94 7.27
C PRO A 297 10.78 4.88 6.18
N GLY A 298 9.72 4.09 6.16
CA GLY A 298 9.51 3.02 5.21
C GLY A 298 8.89 1.81 5.85
N ASN A 299 9.55 0.65 5.78
CA ASN A 299 9.04 -0.59 6.34
C ASN A 299 9.96 -1.17 7.41
N VAL A 300 9.34 -1.82 8.39
CA VAL A 300 10.02 -2.66 9.37
C VAL A 300 9.59 -4.11 9.13
N MET A 301 10.53 -5.03 9.22
CA MET A 301 10.31 -6.47 9.13
C MET A 301 11.04 -7.18 10.28
N VAL A 302 10.51 -8.31 10.70
CA VAL A 302 11.16 -9.20 11.66
C VAL A 302 11.58 -10.48 10.95
N LYS A 303 12.84 -10.86 11.10
CA LYS A 303 13.33 -12.19 10.73
C LYS A 303 13.62 -12.97 11.98
N THR A 304 13.05 -14.16 12.11
CA THR A 304 13.34 -15.08 13.21
C THR A 304 14.66 -15.86 12.95
N SER A 305 15.03 -16.73 13.85
CA SER A 305 16.36 -17.39 13.82
C SER A 305 16.59 -18.39 12.68
N GLY A 306 15.56 -18.75 11.91
CA GLY A 306 15.66 -19.69 10.80
C GLY A 306 16.18 -19.08 9.49
N ASN A 307 16.09 -19.83 8.40
CA ASN A 307 16.43 -19.42 7.03
C ASN A 307 15.40 -19.91 5.99
N GLY A 308 14.21 -20.27 6.43
CA GLY A 308 13.09 -20.64 5.57
C GLY A 308 12.24 -19.44 5.14
N HIS A 309 11.29 -19.68 4.26
CA HIS A 309 10.32 -18.67 3.87
C HIS A 309 9.36 -18.29 5.02
N ASP A 310 9.22 -19.16 6.01
CA ASP A 310 8.42 -18.98 7.22
C ASP A 310 9.12 -18.18 8.33
N ASP A 311 10.36 -17.75 8.10
CA ASP A 311 11.16 -17.04 9.10
C ASP A 311 11.09 -15.51 8.97
N MET A 312 10.40 -14.98 7.98
CA MET A 312 10.28 -13.54 7.73
C MET A 312 8.83 -13.07 7.87
N SER A 313 8.65 -11.93 8.54
CA SER A 313 7.34 -11.31 8.74
C SER A 313 6.87 -10.54 7.51
N ASN A 314 5.60 -10.11 7.54
CA ASN A 314 5.11 -9.05 6.70
C ASN A 314 5.95 -7.77 6.87
N ALA A 315 5.96 -6.93 5.84
CA ALA A 315 6.47 -5.57 5.92
C ALA A 315 5.43 -4.67 6.61
N TRP A 316 5.83 -3.97 7.67
CA TRP A 316 4.96 -3.05 8.40
C TRP A 316 5.41 -1.61 8.18
N PRO A 317 4.54 -0.69 7.75
CA PRO A 317 4.89 0.72 7.57
C PRO A 317 5.41 1.35 8.85
N SER A 318 6.47 2.12 8.73
CA SER A 318 7.13 2.81 9.83
C SER A 318 7.44 4.23 9.40
N ASP A 319 6.95 5.19 10.16
CA ASP A 319 7.16 6.62 10.01
C ASP A 319 8.33 7.13 10.86
N LEU A 320 9.40 6.32 10.99
CA LEU A 320 10.62 6.77 11.62
C LEU A 320 11.01 8.11 11.03
N ALA A 321 10.80 9.19 11.77
CA ALA A 321 11.30 10.50 11.39
C ALA A 321 12.81 10.39 11.16
N ASP A 322 13.30 11.07 10.13
CA ASP A 322 14.74 11.16 9.86
C ASP A 322 15.49 11.34 11.17
N ASN A 323 16.37 10.38 11.53
CA ASN A 323 17.17 10.42 12.76
C ASN A 323 18.19 11.58 12.79
N GLY A 324 17.89 12.65 12.10
CA GLY A 324 18.54 13.96 12.11
C GLY A 324 18.05 14.87 13.22
N GLY A 325 17.77 14.31 14.41
CA GLY A 325 17.55 15.10 15.62
C GLY A 325 16.11 15.12 16.14
N GLY A 326 15.85 14.28 17.11
CA GLY A 326 14.94 14.48 18.23
C GLY A 326 13.49 14.88 17.95
N GLY A 327 12.59 13.90 18.03
CA GLY A 327 11.18 14.17 18.18
C GLY A 327 10.40 12.87 18.10
N GLY A 328 9.61 12.56 19.11
CA GLY A 328 8.71 11.40 19.12
C GLY A 328 7.89 11.36 17.83
N GLY A 329 7.89 10.19 17.16
CA GLY A 329 7.22 10.00 15.89
C GLY A 329 5.75 10.42 15.97
N CYS A 330 5.34 11.30 15.07
CA CYS A 330 3.95 11.69 14.93
C CYS A 330 3.16 10.56 14.28
N ASP A 331 2.00 10.24 14.82
CA ASP A 331 1.03 9.42 14.08
C ASP A 331 0.68 10.11 12.77
N SER A 332 0.76 9.39 11.66
CA SER A 332 0.30 9.93 10.39
C SER A 332 -1.17 10.28 10.46
N PRO A 333 -1.56 11.46 9.94
CA PRO A 333 -2.98 11.79 9.80
C PRO A 333 -3.76 10.69 9.09
N SER A 334 -4.95 10.41 9.55
CA SER A 334 -5.75 9.29 9.02
C SER A 334 -7.17 9.73 8.67
N ASN A 335 -7.68 9.26 7.53
CA ASN A 335 -9.04 9.54 7.10
C ASN A 335 -10.05 8.75 7.92
N TYR A 336 -11.21 9.35 8.14
CA TYR A 336 -12.36 8.74 8.79
C TYR A 336 -13.65 9.32 8.20
N CYS A 337 -14.79 8.75 8.56
CA CYS A 337 -16.06 9.15 7.98
C CYS A 337 -16.16 8.84 6.47
N THR A 338 -17.29 9.10 5.87
CA THR A 338 -17.51 8.87 4.43
C THR A 338 -17.89 10.17 3.74
N THR A 339 -17.37 10.37 2.55
CA THR A 339 -17.81 11.44 1.66
C THR A 339 -19.06 11.03 0.88
N THR A 340 -19.78 11.98 0.33
CA THR A 340 -20.91 11.77 -0.58
C THR A 340 -20.59 12.38 -1.94
N GLY A 341 -21.15 11.83 -3.00
CA GLY A 341 -20.96 12.37 -4.35
C GLY A 341 -21.36 13.85 -4.43
N ASN A 342 -20.73 14.59 -5.32
CA ASN A 342 -20.99 15.99 -5.60
C ASN A 342 -21.33 16.20 -7.10
N SER A 343 -21.58 17.43 -7.53
CA SER A 343 -21.96 17.69 -8.94
C SER A 343 -20.83 17.47 -9.95
N TYR A 344 -19.60 17.26 -9.52
CA TYR A 344 -18.43 17.01 -10.34
C TYR A 344 -17.95 15.56 -10.28
N SER A 345 -17.96 14.96 -9.09
CA SER A 345 -17.47 13.61 -8.84
C SER A 345 -18.51 12.75 -8.12
N PRO A 346 -18.86 11.57 -8.61
CA PRO A 346 -19.76 10.66 -7.92
C PRO A 346 -19.18 10.09 -6.62
N PHE A 347 -17.87 10.21 -6.44
CA PHE A 347 -17.16 9.75 -5.23
C PHE A 347 -17.02 10.87 -4.18
N GLY A 348 -17.36 12.13 -4.53
CA GLY A 348 -17.21 13.27 -3.64
C GLY A 348 -15.77 13.74 -3.48
N ALA A 349 -15.56 14.59 -2.47
CA ALA A 349 -14.24 15.15 -2.15
C ALA A 349 -13.59 14.40 -0.98
N VAL A 350 -12.30 14.14 -1.07
CA VAL A 350 -11.53 13.35 -0.09
C VAL A 350 -10.36 14.17 0.45
N MET A 351 -10.22 14.18 1.79
CA MET A 351 -9.08 14.81 2.47
C MET A 351 -7.80 14.02 2.25
N SER A 352 -6.70 14.73 2.17
CA SER A 352 -5.34 14.23 2.18
C SER A 352 -4.44 15.20 2.93
N PHE A 353 -3.15 14.92 2.99
CA PHE A 353 -2.17 15.77 3.62
C PHE A 353 -0.79 15.60 2.99
N ASN A 354 0.07 16.57 3.23
CA ASN A 354 1.50 16.52 2.96
C ASN A 354 2.24 17.09 4.19
N GLY A 355 3.48 16.68 4.42
CA GLY A 355 4.21 17.07 5.63
C GLY A 355 3.90 16.17 6.83
N THR A 356 4.19 16.66 8.03
CA THR A 356 4.09 15.91 9.28
C THR A 356 3.12 16.55 10.27
N ALA A 357 2.64 15.77 11.23
CA ALA A 357 1.88 16.31 12.37
C ALA A 357 2.77 16.93 13.46
N SER A 358 4.07 17.09 13.21
CA SER A 358 5.02 17.68 14.15
C SER A 358 4.71 19.15 14.42
N TYR A 359 4.50 19.48 15.69
CA TYR A 359 4.32 20.87 16.13
C TYR A 359 5.58 21.71 15.89
N SER A 360 6.74 21.11 16.10
CA SER A 360 8.03 21.80 15.89
C SER A 360 8.39 21.98 14.43
N ALA A 361 8.02 21.05 13.54
CA ALA A 361 8.24 21.18 12.12
C ALA A 361 7.31 22.22 11.48
N ASN A 362 6.07 22.32 11.95
CA ASN A 362 5.05 23.28 11.45
C ASN A 362 4.92 23.25 9.92
N ASP A 363 4.89 22.04 9.36
CA ASP A 363 4.98 21.79 7.92
C ASP A 363 3.76 21.06 7.33
N LEU A 364 2.72 20.82 8.14
CA LEU A 364 1.53 20.10 7.69
C LEU A 364 0.72 20.92 6.69
N VAL A 365 0.51 20.35 5.53
CA VAL A 365 -0.36 20.89 4.47
C VAL A 365 -1.62 20.03 4.39
N LEU A 366 -2.77 20.64 4.61
CA LEU A 366 -4.05 19.99 4.32
C LEU A 366 -4.31 20.00 2.82
N GLU A 367 -4.76 18.89 2.30
CA GLU A 367 -5.13 18.74 0.89
C GLU A 367 -6.55 18.16 0.79
N CYS A 368 -7.23 18.48 -0.30
CA CYS A 368 -8.52 17.87 -0.61
C CYS A 368 -8.64 17.73 -2.13
N TYR A 369 -9.05 16.56 -2.58
CA TYR A 369 -9.19 16.21 -3.99
C TYR A 369 -10.64 15.90 -4.34
N GLY A 370 -11.05 16.24 -5.57
CA GLY A 370 -12.39 15.93 -6.07
C GLY A 370 -13.48 16.89 -5.59
N ALA A 371 -13.13 18.07 -5.09
CA ALA A 371 -14.05 19.17 -4.87
C ALA A 371 -14.54 19.77 -6.21
N ILE A 372 -15.42 20.77 -6.17
CA ILE A 372 -15.92 21.39 -7.40
C ILE A 372 -14.85 22.33 -7.97
N PRO A 373 -14.43 22.14 -9.24
CA PRO A 373 -13.44 22.99 -9.88
C PRO A 373 -13.76 24.48 -9.78
N ASN A 374 -12.74 25.28 -9.47
CA ASN A 374 -12.80 26.74 -9.36
C ASN A 374 -13.80 27.29 -8.30
N GLN A 375 -14.34 26.44 -7.44
CA GLN A 375 -15.21 26.86 -6.35
C GLN A 375 -14.43 27.16 -5.08
N PHE A 376 -15.00 28.02 -4.25
CA PHE A 376 -14.44 28.38 -2.96
C PHE A 376 -14.87 27.38 -1.86
N GLY A 377 -13.98 27.18 -0.90
CA GLY A 377 -14.22 26.36 0.28
C GLY A 377 -13.39 26.83 1.47
N ILE A 378 -13.58 26.18 2.59
CA ILE A 378 -12.81 26.39 3.82
C ILE A 378 -12.46 25.04 4.43
N PHE A 379 -11.23 24.89 4.86
CA PHE A 379 -10.90 23.88 5.85
C PHE A 379 -11.34 24.37 7.22
N TYR A 380 -11.84 23.45 8.03
CA TYR A 380 -12.19 23.73 9.42
C TYR A 380 -11.83 22.51 10.28
N TYR A 381 -11.66 22.74 11.56
CA TYR A 381 -11.27 21.68 12.48
C TYR A 381 -11.98 21.79 13.83
N GLY A 382 -11.97 20.71 14.58
CA GLY A 382 -12.55 20.60 15.91
C GLY A 382 -12.15 19.31 16.63
N PRO A 383 -12.45 19.19 17.92
CA PRO A 383 -11.92 18.13 18.76
C PRO A 383 -12.59 16.76 18.57
N ASN A 384 -13.81 16.72 18.01
CA ASN A 384 -14.60 15.50 18.03
C ASN A 384 -14.87 14.97 16.64
N GLN A 385 -14.83 13.66 16.48
CA GLN A 385 -15.36 12.95 15.34
C GLN A 385 -16.88 12.79 15.47
N ILE A 386 -17.60 13.11 14.42
CA ILE A 386 -19.05 12.89 14.32
C ILE A 386 -19.39 12.38 12.91
N SER A 387 -20.63 11.95 12.70
CA SER A 387 -21.18 11.66 11.38
C SER A 387 -22.64 12.12 11.38
N ALA A 388 -22.88 13.33 10.86
CA ALA A 388 -24.21 13.93 10.87
C ALA A 388 -24.53 14.52 9.49
N PRO A 389 -25.73 14.29 8.92
CA PRO A 389 -26.15 14.91 7.68
C PRO A 389 -26.05 16.44 7.75
N PHE A 390 -25.41 17.06 6.75
CA PHE A 390 -25.26 18.49 6.64
C PHE A 390 -25.09 18.92 5.18
N GLY A 391 -26.05 19.67 4.68
CA GLY A 391 -26.11 20.03 3.26
C GLY A 391 -26.32 18.77 2.38
N ASN A 392 -25.49 18.60 1.37
CA ASN A 392 -25.51 17.42 0.50
C ASN A 392 -24.58 16.28 1.00
N GLY A 393 -23.88 16.50 2.11
CA GLY A 393 -22.88 15.58 2.64
C GLY A 393 -23.05 15.27 4.12
N LEU A 394 -21.96 14.79 4.71
CA LEU A 394 -21.86 14.49 6.12
C LEU A 394 -20.87 15.45 6.79
N ARG A 395 -21.29 16.05 7.90
CA ARG A 395 -20.39 16.75 8.78
C ARG A 395 -19.68 15.72 9.66
N CYS A 396 -18.35 15.63 9.52
CA CYS A 396 -17.52 14.65 10.22
C CYS A 396 -16.81 15.26 11.43
N VAL A 397 -16.75 16.59 11.52
CA VAL A 397 -16.08 17.32 12.62
C VAL A 397 -17.10 17.95 13.56
N GLY A 398 -16.97 17.64 14.84
CA GLY A 398 -17.82 18.14 15.92
C GLY A 398 -17.13 19.20 16.78
N ALA A 399 -17.94 20.09 17.37
CA ALA A 399 -17.47 21.20 18.18
C ALA A 399 -16.95 20.80 19.56
N GLY A 400 -17.47 19.71 20.14
CA GLY A 400 -17.18 19.37 21.54
C GLY A 400 -17.34 20.57 22.48
N PHE A 401 -16.53 20.63 23.51
CA PHE A 401 -16.45 21.78 24.40
C PHE A 401 -15.54 22.91 23.90
N LEU A 402 -14.63 22.59 22.94
CA LEU A 402 -13.66 23.56 22.43
C LEU A 402 -14.21 24.44 21.30
N GLY A 403 -15.20 23.96 20.56
CA GLY A 403 -15.74 24.64 19.39
C GLY A 403 -15.21 24.06 18.07
N THR A 404 -15.61 24.69 16.96
CA THR A 404 -15.02 24.44 15.63
C THR A 404 -14.35 25.72 15.14
N PHE A 405 -13.22 25.56 14.49
CA PHE A 405 -12.36 26.66 14.05
C PHE A 405 -12.25 26.63 12.53
N ARG A 406 -12.35 27.79 11.91
CA ARG A 406 -12.28 27.95 10.45
C ARG A 406 -10.92 28.48 10.04
N LEU A 407 -10.36 27.88 9.02
CA LEU A 407 -9.16 28.39 8.35
C LEU A 407 -9.56 29.36 7.22
N PRO A 408 -8.61 30.10 6.66
CA PRO A 408 -8.89 30.99 5.55
C PRO A 408 -9.58 30.34 4.37
N VAL A 409 -10.36 31.14 3.62
CA VAL A 409 -11.02 30.70 2.39
C VAL A 409 -9.96 30.35 1.34
N VAL A 410 -10.13 29.23 0.68
CA VAL A 410 -9.30 28.76 -0.44
C VAL A 410 -10.15 28.47 -1.66
N GLN A 411 -9.56 28.49 -2.84
CA GLN A 411 -10.23 28.15 -4.09
C GLN A 411 -9.63 26.87 -4.67
N ALA A 412 -10.49 25.94 -5.05
CA ALA A 412 -10.06 24.75 -5.78
C ALA A 412 -9.54 25.11 -7.18
N ASN A 413 -8.54 24.38 -7.65
CA ASN A 413 -8.00 24.53 -8.99
C ASN A 413 -8.98 24.04 -10.07
N SER A 414 -8.57 24.04 -11.33
CA SER A 414 -9.39 23.57 -12.46
C SER A 414 -9.67 22.06 -12.44
N PHE A 415 -9.04 21.30 -11.57
CA PHE A 415 -9.24 19.86 -11.38
C PHE A 415 -10.03 19.52 -10.12
N GLY A 416 -10.39 20.53 -9.32
CA GLY A 416 -11.09 20.32 -8.06
C GLY A 416 -10.17 20.02 -6.87
N ASP A 417 -8.88 20.24 -7.01
CA ASP A 417 -7.92 20.04 -5.93
C ASP A 417 -7.69 21.35 -5.18
N VAL A 418 -7.45 21.25 -3.89
CA VAL A 418 -7.18 22.38 -3.02
C VAL A 418 -6.18 22.00 -1.94
N SER A 419 -5.30 22.92 -1.58
CA SER A 419 -4.35 22.75 -0.48
C SER A 419 -4.30 23.99 0.40
N TYR A 420 -3.92 23.79 1.67
CA TYR A 420 -3.72 24.85 2.66
C TYR A 420 -2.60 24.45 3.62
N ALA A 421 -1.48 25.17 3.58
CA ALA A 421 -0.40 24.99 4.54
C ALA A 421 -0.83 25.52 5.91
N LEU A 422 -0.82 24.70 6.93
CA LEU A 422 -1.08 25.11 8.30
C LEU A 422 0.08 25.96 8.83
N ASP A 423 -0.23 26.93 9.65
CA ASP A 423 0.77 27.67 10.42
C ASP A 423 0.32 27.69 11.90
N TYR A 424 0.99 26.89 12.72
CA TYR A 424 0.68 26.78 14.13
C TYR A 424 1.00 28.06 14.92
N ASN A 425 1.67 29.05 14.31
CA ASN A 425 1.96 30.35 14.89
C ASN A 425 0.90 31.40 14.55
N GLN A 426 -0.13 31.04 13.78
CA GLN A 426 -1.22 31.93 13.36
C GLN A 426 -2.56 31.51 13.96
N ALA A 427 -3.40 32.51 14.20
CA ALA A 427 -4.79 32.22 14.63
C ALA A 427 -5.57 31.50 13.48
N PRO A 428 -6.43 30.55 13.86
CA PRO A 428 -6.85 30.15 15.19
C PRO A 428 -5.95 29.14 15.90
N MET A 429 -4.88 28.64 15.27
CA MET A 429 -4.07 27.52 15.75
C MET A 429 -3.10 27.90 16.89
N ASN A 430 -2.90 29.19 17.14
CA ASN A 430 -2.11 29.70 18.28
C ASN A 430 -2.95 30.44 19.32
N ALA A 431 -4.28 30.41 19.22
CA ALA A 431 -5.16 31.26 20.05
C ALA A 431 -6.37 30.52 20.61
N GLY A 432 -6.64 30.71 21.90
CA GLY A 432 -7.82 30.20 22.56
C GLY A 432 -7.94 28.68 22.52
N ASN A 433 -9.17 28.18 22.40
CA ASN A 433 -9.46 26.74 22.38
C ASN A 433 -9.04 26.03 21.06
N GLY A 434 -8.62 26.79 20.04
CA GLY A 434 -8.13 26.27 18.78
C GLY A 434 -6.64 26.02 18.75
N THR A 435 -5.93 26.33 19.86
CA THR A 435 -4.48 26.20 19.95
C THR A 435 -4.04 24.76 19.77
N VAL A 436 -3.10 24.55 18.84
CA VAL A 436 -2.41 23.28 18.64
C VAL A 436 -1.26 23.16 19.64
N VAL A 437 -1.18 22.02 20.28
CA VAL A 437 -0.09 21.66 21.19
C VAL A 437 0.23 20.18 21.04
N ASP A 438 1.41 19.78 21.46
CA ASP A 438 1.85 18.40 21.50
C ASP A 438 0.84 17.48 22.22
N GLY A 439 0.59 16.32 21.65
CA GLY A 439 -0.35 15.30 22.16
C GLY A 439 -1.83 15.62 21.90
N LEU A 440 -2.16 16.77 21.32
CA LEU A 440 -3.54 17.14 21.04
C LEU A 440 -4.03 16.54 19.71
N GLU A 441 -5.23 15.98 19.75
CA GLU A 441 -5.92 15.50 18.56
C GLU A 441 -6.93 16.54 18.08
N PHE A 442 -6.85 16.90 16.80
CA PHE A 442 -7.90 17.61 16.08
C PHE A 442 -8.32 16.85 14.82
N ASN A 443 -9.54 17.10 14.41
CA ASN A 443 -10.17 16.52 13.24
C ASN A 443 -10.45 17.62 12.24
N PHE A 444 -10.07 17.41 10.97
CA PHE A 444 -10.17 18.39 9.89
C PHE A 444 -11.17 17.93 8.85
N GLN A 445 -11.82 18.87 8.17
CA GLN A 445 -12.72 18.61 7.07
C GLN A 445 -12.78 19.81 6.14
N PHE A 446 -13.02 19.59 4.84
CA PHE A 446 -13.21 20.63 3.85
C PHE A 446 -14.68 20.82 3.53
N TRP A 447 -15.22 22.01 3.76
CA TRP A 447 -16.52 22.47 3.29
C TRP A 447 -16.34 23.27 2.02
N TYR A 448 -17.13 23.01 0.98
CA TYR A 448 -16.98 23.67 -0.31
C TYR A 448 -18.34 23.96 -0.98
N ARG A 449 -18.37 24.96 -1.85
CA ARG A 449 -19.54 25.28 -2.67
C ARG A 449 -19.76 24.22 -3.72
N ASP A 450 -21.02 23.81 -3.88
CA ASP A 450 -21.48 22.87 -4.89
C ASP A 450 -22.79 23.38 -5.49
N PRO A 451 -22.76 24.39 -6.38
CA PRO A 451 -23.94 25.08 -6.89
C PRO A 451 -24.82 24.19 -7.80
N GLY A 452 -24.34 23.02 -8.20
CA GLY A 452 -25.10 22.04 -8.99
C GLY A 452 -26.00 21.12 -8.18
N THR A 453 -26.05 21.26 -6.85
CA THR A 453 -26.82 20.40 -5.95
C THR A 453 -27.82 21.17 -5.09
N GLY A 454 -28.77 20.45 -4.46
CA GLY A 454 -29.88 21.05 -3.75
C GLY A 454 -29.52 21.98 -2.59
N ALA A 455 -28.48 21.70 -1.83
CA ALA A 455 -28.02 22.55 -0.73
C ALA A 455 -26.98 23.60 -1.16
N ASN A 456 -26.50 23.57 -2.38
CA ASN A 456 -25.44 24.41 -2.94
C ASN A 456 -24.06 24.30 -2.24
N PHE A 457 -23.86 23.29 -1.42
CA PHE A 457 -22.57 22.97 -0.80
C PHE A 457 -22.49 21.49 -0.44
N ASN A 458 -21.25 21.01 -0.30
CA ASN A 458 -20.96 19.66 0.13
C ASN A 458 -19.72 19.67 1.05
N LEU A 459 -19.36 18.50 1.58
CA LEU A 459 -18.24 18.31 2.48
C LEU A 459 -17.42 17.10 2.03
N SER A 460 -16.12 17.12 2.32
CA SER A 460 -15.23 15.96 2.21
C SER A 460 -15.53 14.93 3.32
N ASP A 461 -14.78 13.84 3.32
CA ASP A 461 -14.58 13.04 4.53
C ASP A 461 -13.78 13.80 5.59
N GLY A 462 -13.48 13.19 6.72
CA GLY A 462 -12.69 13.78 7.81
C GLY A 462 -11.24 13.29 7.80
N LEU A 463 -10.32 14.13 8.24
CA LEU A 463 -8.93 13.81 8.49
C LEU A 463 -8.62 14.00 9.98
N LYS A 464 -8.20 12.92 10.66
CA LYS A 464 -7.74 12.94 12.05
C LYS A 464 -6.25 13.25 12.09
N VAL A 465 -5.84 14.17 12.95
CA VAL A 465 -4.45 14.55 13.19
C VAL A 465 -4.18 14.56 14.70
N THR A 466 -3.20 13.79 15.16
CA THR A 466 -2.66 13.85 16.50
C THR A 466 -1.32 14.58 16.42
N PHE A 467 -1.25 15.77 16.99
CA PHE A 467 -0.03 16.58 16.95
C PHE A 467 1.01 16.04 17.93
N CYS A 468 2.26 16.11 17.55
CA CYS A 468 3.39 15.60 18.32
C CYS A 468 4.54 16.62 18.34
N PRO A 469 5.58 16.46 19.14
CA PRO A 469 6.69 17.40 19.31
C PRO A 469 7.41 17.82 18.05
#